data_17eefc9bf4c873f7c3b012fc592f680b
#
_entry.id   17eefc9bf4c873f7c3b012fc592f680b
#
_cell.length_a   1.000
_cell.length_b   1.000
_cell.length_c   1.000
_cell.angle_alpha   90.00
_cell.angle_beta   90.00
_cell.angle_gamma   90.00
#
_symmetry.space_group_name_H-M   'P 1'
#
loop_
_entity.id
_entity.type
_entity.pdbx_description
1 polymer ?
#
loop_
_entity_poly.entity_id
_entity_poly.type
_entity_poly.pdbx_seq_one_letter_code
_entity_poly.pdbx_strand_id
1 'polypeptide(L)'
;ADAIKQRIKETAYLNPNLTITFQNKRDGEEPIVFHQPGGLAAFVEDISQGLTHTSPVVAISGEKDGIAADIVFLMTEDGEENIIGFTNNITNPEGGTHVTGFKSAFAKLINNYARNELGTLKEKDSNLTGADIRSGMQAIISVKHPDPQFEGQTKTKLSNTDVSKAV
;
A
#
# COMPACT_ATOMS: atom_id res chain seq x y z
N ALA A 1 15.68 19.68 -2.03
CA ALA A 1 14.32 20.14 -1.63
C ALA A 1 13.27 19.11 -2.01
N ASP A 2 13.25 18.56 -3.23
CA ASP A 2 12.16 17.71 -3.75
C ASP A 2 11.99 16.38 -3.02
N ALA A 3 13.10 15.69 -2.70
CA ALA A 3 13.04 14.47 -1.92
C ALA A 3 12.44 14.68 -0.52
N ILE A 4 12.70 15.84 0.10
CA ILE A 4 12.12 16.19 1.39
C ILE A 4 10.62 16.50 1.23
N LYS A 5 10.24 17.28 0.22
CA LYS A 5 8.84 17.61 -0.09
C LYS A 5 8.04 16.33 -0.35
N GLN A 6 8.60 15.40 -1.14
CA GLN A 6 7.98 14.10 -1.41
C GLN A 6 7.77 13.29 -0.13
N ARG A 7 8.79 13.22 0.72
CA ARG A 7 8.69 12.49 2.00
C ARG A 7 7.66 13.11 2.95
N ILE A 8 7.57 14.44 3.00
CA ILE A 8 6.56 15.15 3.79
C ILE A 8 5.16 14.87 3.24
N LYS A 9 4.98 14.86 1.92
CA LYS A 9 3.71 14.52 1.25
C LYS A 9 3.24 13.12 1.62
N GLU A 10 4.12 12.12 1.53
CA GLU A 10 3.84 10.74 1.96
C GLU A 10 3.44 10.67 3.43
N THR A 11 4.18 11.36 4.30
CA THR A 11 3.89 11.43 5.74
C THR A 11 2.51 12.04 6.02
N ALA A 12 2.10 13.05 5.26
CA ALA A 12 0.77 13.66 5.38
C ALA A 12 -0.34 12.69 4.97
N TYR A 13 -0.17 11.90 3.92
CA TYR A 13 -1.12 10.86 3.54
C TYR A 13 -1.25 9.74 4.58
N LEU A 14 -0.12 9.33 5.17
CA LEU A 14 -0.10 8.30 6.22
C LEU A 14 -0.69 8.78 7.55
N ASN A 15 -0.81 10.10 7.74
CA ASN A 15 -1.32 10.73 8.96
C ASN A 15 -2.31 11.85 8.60
N PRO A 16 -3.56 11.51 8.25
CA PRO A 16 -4.52 12.45 7.67
C PRO A 16 -4.89 13.63 8.59
N ASN A 17 -4.68 13.50 9.88
CA ASN A 17 -4.92 14.58 10.86
C ASN A 17 -3.72 15.51 11.05
N LEU A 18 -2.58 15.22 10.40
CA LEU A 18 -1.36 16.00 10.53
C LEU A 18 -1.29 17.08 9.46
N THR A 19 -0.92 18.29 9.88
CA THR A 19 -0.57 19.39 8.98
C THR A 19 0.91 19.68 9.13
N ILE A 20 1.66 19.65 8.04
CA ILE A 20 3.10 19.90 8.01
C ILE A 20 3.37 21.11 7.14
N THR A 21 4.09 22.08 7.66
CA THR A 21 4.55 23.25 6.89
C THR A 21 6.04 23.11 6.60
N PHE A 22 6.41 23.21 5.34
CA PHE A 22 7.80 23.19 4.89
C PHE A 22 8.16 24.52 4.24
N GLN A 23 9.29 25.09 4.63
CA GLN A 23 9.84 26.29 4.01
C GLN A 23 11.34 26.12 3.73
N ASN A 24 11.75 26.33 2.48
CA ASN A 24 13.16 26.40 2.11
C ASN A 24 13.64 27.85 2.20
N LYS A 25 14.29 28.19 3.32
CA LYS A 25 14.79 29.55 3.56
C LYS A 25 15.96 29.97 2.67
N ARG A 26 16.64 29.00 2.02
CA ARG A 26 17.78 29.27 1.14
C ARG A 26 17.35 29.88 -0.20
N ASP A 27 16.20 29.42 -0.71
CA ASP A 27 15.73 29.79 -2.04
C ASP A 27 14.64 30.89 -1.97
N GLY A 28 14.31 31.36 -0.77
CA GLY A 28 13.29 32.39 -0.57
C GLY A 28 11.86 31.95 -0.95
N GLU A 29 11.64 30.64 -1.03
CA GLU A 29 10.33 30.08 -1.36
C GLU A 29 9.31 30.35 -0.24
N GLU A 30 8.05 30.59 -0.62
CA GLU A 30 6.95 30.66 0.33
C GLU A 30 6.73 29.32 1.01
N PRO A 31 6.23 29.30 2.27
CA PRO A 31 5.91 28.06 2.96
C PRO A 31 4.88 27.23 2.21
N ILE A 32 5.16 25.94 2.08
CA ILE A 32 4.23 24.95 1.50
C ILE A 32 3.58 24.17 2.64
N VAL A 33 2.25 24.10 2.63
CA VAL A 33 1.47 23.33 3.61
C VAL A 33 1.06 21.99 3.01
N PHE A 34 1.38 20.92 3.73
CA PHE A 34 0.96 19.55 3.41
C PHE A 34 -0.08 19.13 4.43
N HIS A 35 -1.29 18.86 3.96
CA HIS A 35 -2.40 18.33 4.73
C HIS A 35 -3.23 17.43 3.80
N GLN A 36 -3.39 16.16 4.16
CA GLN A 36 -4.02 15.15 3.32
C GLN A 36 -5.15 14.43 4.10
N PRO A 37 -6.29 15.10 4.31
CA PRO A 37 -7.40 14.51 5.09
C PRO A 37 -8.02 13.26 4.45
N GLY A 38 -7.83 13.06 3.15
CA GLY A 38 -8.25 11.86 2.43
C GLY A 38 -7.41 10.61 2.74
N GLY A 39 -6.27 10.76 3.42
CA GLY A 39 -5.44 9.66 3.89
C GLY A 39 -4.93 8.75 2.77
N LEU A 40 -4.86 7.44 3.03
CA LEU A 40 -4.35 6.46 2.08
C LEU A 40 -5.23 6.32 0.82
N ALA A 41 -6.54 6.55 0.91
CA ALA A 41 -7.42 6.54 -0.26
C ALA A 41 -7.02 7.64 -1.25
N ALA A 42 -6.79 8.86 -0.78
CA ALA A 42 -6.28 9.95 -1.62
C ALA A 42 -4.85 9.67 -2.12
N PHE A 43 -4.03 8.95 -1.33
CA PHE A 43 -2.69 8.58 -1.75
C PHE A 43 -2.68 7.60 -2.92
N VAL A 44 -3.52 6.56 -2.90
CA VAL A 44 -3.61 5.60 -4.02
C VAL A 44 -4.15 6.26 -5.28
N GLU A 45 -5.06 7.23 -5.16
CA GLU A 45 -5.51 8.05 -6.29
C GLU A 45 -4.38 8.94 -6.84
N ASP A 46 -3.56 9.53 -5.96
CA ASP A 46 -2.42 10.37 -6.36
C ASP A 46 -1.36 9.57 -7.15
N ILE A 47 -1.01 8.36 -6.68
CA ILE A 47 -0.02 7.51 -7.39
C ILE A 47 -0.54 6.91 -8.70
N SER A 48 -1.85 6.82 -8.86
CA SER A 48 -2.52 6.32 -10.08
C SER A 48 -3.04 7.44 -10.97
N GLN A 49 -2.63 8.68 -10.72
CA GLN A 49 -3.04 9.83 -11.53
C GLN A 49 -2.59 9.65 -12.98
N GLY A 50 -3.53 9.86 -13.91
CA GLY A 50 -3.28 9.67 -15.34
C GLY A 50 -3.51 8.23 -15.84
N LEU A 51 -3.77 7.27 -14.97
CA LEU A 51 -4.16 5.91 -15.34
C LEU A 51 -5.69 5.79 -15.43
N THR A 52 -6.19 4.91 -16.29
CA THR A 52 -7.63 4.62 -16.38
C THR A 52 -8.01 3.63 -15.28
N HIS A 53 -8.81 4.08 -14.31
CA HIS A 53 -9.29 3.23 -13.22
C HIS A 53 -10.41 2.30 -13.70
N THR A 54 -10.31 1.02 -13.40
CA THR A 54 -11.32 -0.02 -13.69
C THR A 54 -12.11 -0.45 -12.46
N SER A 55 -11.70 0.00 -11.27
CA SER A 55 -12.43 -0.22 -10.02
C SER A 55 -12.47 1.05 -9.17
N PRO A 56 -13.40 1.15 -8.21
CA PRO A 56 -13.30 2.15 -7.16
C PRO A 56 -12.10 1.86 -6.24
N VAL A 57 -11.76 2.84 -5.39
CA VAL A 57 -10.80 2.62 -4.28
C VAL A 57 -11.43 1.67 -3.27
N VAL A 58 -10.69 0.62 -2.93
CA VAL A 58 -11.03 -0.30 -1.84
C VAL A 58 -10.13 0.00 -0.66
N ALA A 59 -10.70 0.21 0.51
CA ALA A 59 -9.98 0.47 1.75
C ALA A 59 -10.34 -0.57 2.81
N ILE A 60 -9.31 -1.16 3.42
CA ILE A 60 -9.44 -2.19 4.45
C ILE A 60 -8.55 -1.77 5.62
N SER A 61 -9.10 -1.79 6.83
CA SER A 61 -8.35 -1.50 8.05
C SER A 61 -8.66 -2.56 9.10
N GLY A 62 -7.65 -2.98 9.84
CA GLY A 62 -7.80 -3.95 10.90
C GLY A 62 -6.60 -4.00 11.83
N GLU A 63 -6.79 -4.69 12.94
CA GLU A 63 -5.73 -4.96 13.91
C GLU A 63 -5.79 -6.42 14.34
N LYS A 64 -4.62 -7.04 14.42
CA LYS A 64 -4.46 -8.40 14.92
C LYS A 64 -3.15 -8.54 15.67
N ASP A 65 -3.21 -9.09 16.87
CA ASP A 65 -2.04 -9.36 17.73
C ASP A 65 -1.17 -8.11 17.97
N GLY A 66 -1.80 -6.92 18.08
CA GLY A 66 -1.13 -5.64 18.27
C GLY A 66 -0.49 -5.04 16.99
N ILE A 67 -0.74 -5.66 15.85
CA ILE A 67 -0.31 -5.18 14.54
C ILE A 67 -1.50 -4.55 13.84
N ALA A 68 -1.46 -3.24 13.62
CA ALA A 68 -2.47 -2.55 12.82
C ALA A 68 -2.06 -2.53 11.35
N ALA A 69 -3.02 -2.79 10.46
CA ALA A 69 -2.81 -2.75 9.02
C ALA A 69 -3.90 -1.91 8.35
N ASP A 70 -3.47 -0.99 7.50
CA ASP A 70 -4.32 -0.20 6.61
C ASP A 70 -3.90 -0.48 5.17
N ILE A 71 -4.84 -0.96 4.37
CA ILE A 71 -4.61 -1.35 2.98
C ILE A 71 -5.60 -0.60 2.10
N VAL A 72 -5.09 0.04 1.07
CA VAL A 72 -5.91 0.64 0.01
C VAL A 72 -5.42 0.18 -1.34
N PHE A 73 -6.34 -0.09 -2.26
CA PHE A 73 -5.99 -0.43 -3.63
C PHE A 73 -7.10 -0.05 -4.60
N LEU A 74 -6.74 0.08 -5.86
CA LEU A 74 -7.62 0.14 -7.01
C LEU A 74 -6.99 -0.60 -8.18
N MET A 75 -7.81 -0.87 -9.21
CA MET A 75 -7.36 -1.54 -10.43
C MET A 75 -7.36 -0.55 -11.59
N THR A 76 -6.39 -0.69 -12.50
CA THR A 76 -6.24 0.12 -13.71
C THR A 76 -6.14 -0.76 -14.95
N GLU A 77 -6.35 -0.15 -16.13
CA GLU A 77 -6.23 -0.86 -17.42
C GLU A 77 -4.78 -1.13 -17.84
N ASP A 78 -3.81 -0.42 -17.27
CA ASP A 78 -2.43 -0.37 -17.77
C ASP A 78 -1.60 -1.63 -17.52
N GLY A 79 -2.14 -2.60 -16.79
CA GLY A 79 -1.51 -3.91 -16.58
C GLY A 79 -0.30 -3.94 -15.66
N GLU A 80 0.24 -2.79 -15.24
CA GLU A 80 1.37 -2.73 -14.33
C GLU A 80 0.94 -2.80 -12.86
N GLU A 81 1.63 -3.64 -12.08
CA GLU A 81 1.45 -3.74 -10.62
C GLU A 81 2.35 -2.71 -9.94
N ASN A 82 1.77 -1.86 -9.08
CA ASN A 82 2.51 -0.95 -8.23
C ASN A 82 2.01 -1.06 -6.78
N ILE A 83 2.76 -1.73 -5.92
CA ILE A 83 2.41 -1.93 -4.50
C ILE A 83 3.49 -1.30 -3.64
N ILE A 84 3.11 -0.30 -2.85
CA ILE A 84 4.01 0.43 -1.95
C ILE A 84 3.74 -0.01 -0.51
N GLY A 85 4.77 -0.49 0.17
CA GLY A 85 4.72 -0.88 1.57
C GLY A 85 5.29 0.19 2.50
N PHE A 86 4.63 0.37 3.65
CA PHE A 86 5.09 1.21 4.75
C PHE A 86 5.06 0.45 6.06
N THR A 87 6.05 0.68 6.91
CA THR A 87 6.09 0.18 8.28
C THR A 87 6.39 1.33 9.21
N ASN A 88 5.48 1.60 10.18
CA ASN A 88 5.61 2.74 11.11
C ASN A 88 5.96 4.04 10.37
N ASN A 89 5.24 4.35 9.29
CA ASN A 89 5.44 5.50 8.40
C ASN A 89 6.78 5.53 7.63
N ILE A 90 7.54 4.44 7.63
CA ILE A 90 8.78 4.30 6.85
C ILE A 90 8.47 3.53 5.58
N THR A 91 8.84 4.09 4.43
CA THR A 91 8.71 3.43 3.13
C THR A 91 9.62 2.21 3.06
N ASN A 92 9.09 1.08 2.61
CA ASN A 92 9.85 -0.14 2.37
C ASN A 92 9.90 -0.42 0.86
N PRO A 93 10.85 0.17 0.12
CA PRO A 93 10.88 0.06 -1.34
C PRO A 93 11.14 -1.37 -1.84
N GLU A 94 11.75 -2.23 -1.02
CA GLU A 94 11.93 -3.65 -1.32
C GLU A 94 10.77 -4.52 -0.78
N GLY A 95 9.70 -3.87 -0.28
CA GLY A 95 8.53 -4.56 0.27
C GLY A 95 8.82 -5.23 1.61
N GLY A 96 8.42 -6.49 1.72
CA GLY A 96 8.58 -7.29 2.93
C GLY A 96 7.37 -8.17 3.22
N THR A 97 7.28 -8.66 4.44
CA THR A 97 6.25 -9.63 4.86
C THR A 97 4.82 -9.09 4.78
N HIS A 98 4.62 -7.77 4.94
CA HIS A 98 3.31 -7.12 4.75
C HIS A 98 2.87 -7.17 3.28
N VAL A 99 3.75 -6.85 2.34
CA VAL A 99 3.45 -6.90 0.90
C VAL A 99 3.25 -8.34 0.44
N THR A 100 4.13 -9.26 0.85
CA THR A 100 4.03 -10.68 0.49
C THR A 100 2.78 -11.33 1.08
N GLY A 101 2.44 -11.00 2.33
CA GLY A 101 1.21 -11.46 3.00
C GLY A 101 -0.03 -11.02 2.26
N PHE A 102 -0.13 -9.74 1.93
CA PHE A 102 -1.23 -9.19 1.13
C PHE A 102 -1.35 -9.89 -0.24
N LYS A 103 -0.26 -10.01 -0.99
CA LYS A 103 -0.26 -10.67 -2.31
C LYS A 103 -0.78 -12.10 -2.24
N SER A 104 -0.36 -12.84 -1.22
CA SER A 104 -0.77 -14.23 -1.01
C SER A 104 -2.24 -14.35 -0.61
N ALA A 105 -2.68 -13.51 0.33
CA ALA A 105 -4.07 -13.49 0.79
C ALA A 105 -5.02 -13.07 -0.34
N PHE A 106 -4.67 -12.04 -1.08
CA PHE A 106 -5.48 -11.55 -2.21
C PHE A 106 -5.62 -12.60 -3.30
N ALA A 107 -4.53 -13.26 -3.69
CA ALA A 107 -4.58 -14.33 -4.69
C ALA A 107 -5.45 -15.51 -4.25
N LYS A 108 -5.36 -15.90 -2.97
CA LYS A 108 -6.19 -16.95 -2.40
C LYS A 108 -7.67 -16.56 -2.38
N LEU A 109 -7.97 -15.33 -1.97
CA LEU A 109 -9.34 -14.82 -1.92
C LEU A 109 -9.99 -14.82 -3.31
N ILE A 110 -9.32 -14.28 -4.31
CA ILE A 110 -9.85 -14.20 -5.69
C ILE A 110 -10.05 -15.61 -6.29
N ASN A 111 -9.10 -16.52 -6.12
CA ASN A 111 -9.26 -17.89 -6.61
C ASN A 111 -10.42 -18.62 -5.92
N ASN A 112 -10.56 -18.46 -4.61
CA ASN A 112 -11.68 -19.06 -3.88
C ASN A 112 -13.02 -18.46 -4.34
N TYR A 113 -13.10 -17.16 -4.52
CA TYR A 113 -14.30 -16.47 -4.99
C TYR A 113 -14.67 -16.91 -6.42
N ALA A 114 -13.71 -16.95 -7.32
CA ALA A 114 -13.91 -17.39 -8.70
C ALA A 114 -14.40 -18.85 -8.77
N ARG A 115 -13.96 -19.70 -7.85
CA ARG A 115 -14.33 -21.13 -7.79
C ARG A 115 -15.67 -21.36 -7.12
N ASN A 116 -15.88 -20.78 -5.95
CA ASN A 116 -17.00 -21.11 -5.07
C ASN A 116 -18.22 -20.24 -5.31
N GLU A 117 -18.03 -18.95 -5.65
CA GLU A 117 -19.13 -18.00 -5.77
C GLU A 117 -19.49 -17.73 -7.25
N LEU A 118 -18.51 -17.48 -8.10
CA LEU A 118 -18.75 -17.19 -9.50
C LEU A 118 -18.86 -18.44 -10.38
N GLY A 119 -18.28 -19.58 -9.97
CA GLY A 119 -18.23 -20.79 -10.76
C GLY A 119 -17.46 -20.68 -12.10
N THR A 120 -16.67 -19.63 -12.25
CA THR A 120 -15.82 -19.40 -13.44
C THR A 120 -14.62 -20.31 -13.48
N LEU A 121 -14.13 -20.76 -12.31
CA LEU A 121 -13.14 -21.84 -12.16
C LEU A 121 -13.83 -23.09 -11.67
N LYS A 122 -13.63 -24.21 -12.37
CA LYS A 122 -14.10 -25.52 -11.93
C LYS A 122 -13.11 -26.13 -10.92
N GLU A 123 -13.56 -27.14 -10.17
CA GLU A 123 -12.73 -27.79 -9.16
C GLU A 123 -11.40 -28.33 -9.72
N LYS A 124 -11.42 -28.82 -10.96
CA LYS A 124 -10.24 -29.35 -11.66
C LYS A 124 -9.36 -28.31 -12.37
N ASP A 125 -9.82 -27.06 -12.45
CA ASP A 125 -9.08 -26.01 -13.15
C ASP A 125 -7.91 -25.51 -12.28
N SER A 126 -6.81 -25.14 -12.91
CA SER A 126 -5.68 -24.49 -12.25
C SER A 126 -6.10 -23.14 -11.66
N ASN A 127 -5.46 -22.75 -10.58
CA ASN A 127 -5.64 -21.41 -10.04
C ASN A 127 -5.13 -20.34 -11.02
N LEU A 128 -5.79 -19.17 -11.00
CA LEU A 128 -5.25 -17.98 -11.63
C LEU A 128 -3.93 -17.60 -10.97
N THR A 129 -2.96 -17.16 -11.75
CA THR A 129 -1.68 -16.74 -11.20
C THR A 129 -1.81 -15.45 -10.41
N GLY A 130 -0.96 -15.27 -9.41
CA GLY A 130 -0.96 -14.03 -8.64
C GLY A 130 -0.65 -12.79 -9.50
N ALA A 131 0.20 -12.94 -10.52
CA ALA A 131 0.53 -11.88 -11.46
C ALA A 131 -0.70 -11.45 -12.29
N ASP A 132 -1.47 -12.41 -12.80
CA ASP A 132 -2.68 -12.11 -13.57
C ASP A 132 -3.74 -11.40 -12.71
N ILE A 133 -3.93 -11.89 -11.46
CA ILE A 133 -4.90 -11.32 -10.51
C ILE A 133 -4.56 -9.87 -10.15
N ARG A 134 -3.28 -9.54 -10.04
CA ARG A 134 -2.81 -8.21 -9.64
C ARG A 134 -2.40 -7.33 -10.81
N SER A 135 -2.63 -7.76 -12.04
CA SER A 135 -2.38 -6.94 -13.24
C SER A 135 -3.16 -5.63 -13.15
N GLY A 136 -2.48 -4.51 -13.22
CA GLY A 136 -3.06 -3.17 -13.09
C GLY A 136 -3.38 -2.72 -11.66
N MET A 137 -2.99 -3.48 -10.63
CA MET A 137 -3.22 -3.10 -9.24
C MET A 137 -2.30 -1.95 -8.82
N GLN A 138 -2.90 -0.90 -8.27
CA GLN A 138 -2.24 0.16 -7.56
C GLN A 138 -2.62 0.03 -6.08
N ALA A 139 -1.65 -0.17 -5.18
CA ALA A 139 -1.94 -0.45 -3.79
C ALA A 139 -0.94 0.20 -2.83
N ILE A 140 -1.42 0.52 -1.64
CA ILE A 140 -0.61 0.98 -0.52
C ILE A 140 -0.94 0.11 0.69
N ILE A 141 0.09 -0.43 1.32
CA ILE A 141 -0.02 -1.27 2.51
C ILE A 141 0.77 -0.59 3.62
N SER A 142 0.08 -0.11 4.63
CA SER A 142 0.68 0.54 5.80
C SER A 142 0.45 -0.33 7.02
N VAL A 143 1.53 -0.75 7.68
CA VAL A 143 1.45 -1.49 8.93
C VAL A 143 2.09 -0.70 10.06
N LYS A 144 1.52 -0.84 11.24
CA LYS A 144 2.09 -0.35 12.51
C LYS A 144 2.41 -1.56 13.38
N HIS A 145 3.67 -1.70 13.72
CA HIS A 145 4.19 -2.81 14.50
C HIS A 145 4.98 -2.27 15.70
N PRO A 146 4.76 -2.81 16.92
CA PRO A 146 5.45 -2.32 18.12
C PRO A 146 6.97 -2.58 18.11
N ASP A 147 7.42 -3.63 17.43
CA ASP A 147 8.84 -4.00 17.31
C ASP A 147 9.18 -4.47 15.88
N PRO A 148 9.26 -3.56 14.91
CA PRO A 148 9.50 -3.93 13.52
C PRO A 148 10.94 -4.40 13.29
N GLN A 149 11.09 -5.53 12.59
CA GLN A 149 12.36 -6.09 12.17
C GLN A 149 12.54 -5.88 10.66
N PHE A 150 13.74 -5.50 10.25
CA PHE A 150 14.05 -5.21 8.85
C PHE A 150 15.27 -6.00 8.38
N GLU A 151 15.33 -6.28 7.08
CA GLU A 151 16.55 -6.76 6.44
C GLU A 151 17.51 -5.57 6.26
N GLY A 152 18.40 -5.37 7.22
CA GLY A 152 19.43 -4.33 7.18
C GLY A 152 19.03 -2.97 7.77
N GLN A 153 20.04 -2.13 7.93
CA GLN A 153 19.93 -0.84 8.62
C GLN A 153 19.13 0.22 7.83
N THR A 154 19.03 0.06 6.52
CA THR A 154 18.29 1.00 5.64
C THR A 154 16.77 0.86 5.75
N LYS A 155 16.27 -0.19 6.43
CA LYS A 155 14.83 -0.45 6.64
C LYS A 155 14.03 -0.58 5.34
N THR A 156 14.67 -1.00 4.26
CA THR A 156 14.08 -1.11 2.93
C THR A 156 13.12 -2.27 2.78
N LYS A 157 13.26 -3.30 3.66
CA LYS A 157 12.43 -4.51 3.61
C LYS A 157 12.06 -5.00 5.01
N LEU A 158 10.76 -5.15 5.24
CA LEU A 158 10.22 -5.69 6.50
C LEU A 158 10.36 -7.20 6.55
N SER A 159 10.85 -7.74 7.68
CA SER A 159 11.13 -9.17 7.85
C SER A 159 10.28 -9.91 8.88
N ASN A 160 9.45 -9.20 9.66
CA ASN A 160 8.58 -9.82 10.66
C ASN A 160 7.63 -10.86 10.05
N THR A 161 7.69 -12.12 10.51
CA THR A 161 6.84 -13.21 10.00
C THR A 161 5.40 -13.13 10.49
N ASP A 162 5.14 -12.53 11.66
CA ASP A 162 3.81 -12.32 12.22
C ASP A 162 2.98 -11.32 11.41
N VAL A 163 3.62 -10.34 10.80
CA VAL A 163 2.97 -9.34 9.93
C VAL A 163 2.27 -10.00 8.75
N SER A 164 2.87 -11.01 8.12
CA SER A 164 2.24 -11.71 6.98
C SER A 164 0.94 -12.45 7.32
N LYS A 165 0.70 -12.70 8.63
CA LYS A 165 -0.54 -13.31 9.13
C LYS A 165 -1.57 -12.27 9.57
N ALA A 166 -1.11 -11.05 9.87
CA ALA A 166 -1.97 -9.94 10.28
C ALA A 166 -2.58 -9.22 9.08
N VAL A 167 -1.83 -9.13 7.98
CA VAL A 167 -2.25 -8.56 6.70
C VAL A 167 -3.02 -9.59 5.88
#